data_a84350b0b6531202fbc9b51e5612ee48
#
_entry.id   a84350b0b6531202fbc9b51e5612ee48
#
_cell.length_a   1.000
_cell.length_b   1.000
_cell.length_c   1.000
_cell.angle_alpha   90.00
_cell.angle_beta   90.00
_cell.angle_gamma   90.00
#
_symmetry.space_group_name_H-M   'P 1'
#
loop_
_entity.id
_entity.type
_entity.pdbx_description
1 polymer ?
#
loop_
_entity_poly.entity_id
_entity_poly.type
_entity_poly.pdbx_seq_one_letter_code
_entity_poly.pdbx_strand_id
1 'polypeptide(L)'
;MINFDGIGNDRRIPLIEVEFNNSMAVTGTPAQRQCVLLFGQARMKENAVDGAGVLDVPVRITRASQATELWGRGSMIALMVAEFIAINPDAELYAIAQGNGTGQATAAAMNLTGTVTRDGIVYACVGGRRYTLPAPKGKKGKELTDELAALINADPDAPFTASSGAGSGDNGAGLKGSLGITARFTGECSVHDVRLNYYDGEATPEGIQVAIAYPKQKAANPDITRSVAGMGDRQYNYVVMPYKDD
;
A
#
# COMPACT_ATOMS: atom_id res chain seq x y z
N MET A 1 5.68 -22.90 56.61
CA MET A 1 6.68 -22.19 57.47
C MET A 1 7.30 -21.13 56.60
N ILE A 2 7.26 -19.87 56.99
CA ILE A 2 7.90 -18.79 56.27
C ILE A 2 9.38 -18.87 56.58
N ASN A 3 10.23 -18.99 55.56
CA ASN A 3 11.68 -19.04 55.71
C ASN A 3 12.24 -17.70 55.23
N PHE A 4 13.11 -17.10 56.01
CA PHE A 4 13.84 -15.87 55.68
C PHE A 4 15.26 -16.23 55.24
N ASP A 5 15.78 -15.59 54.25
CA ASP A 5 17.12 -15.89 53.69
C ASP A 5 18.23 -15.13 54.41
N GLY A 6 17.94 -13.92 54.91
CA GLY A 6 18.92 -13.05 55.60
C GLY A 6 18.75 -12.96 57.10
N ILE A 7 17.63 -13.45 57.67
CA ILE A 7 17.31 -13.36 59.09
C ILE A 7 17.46 -14.73 59.71
N GLY A 8 18.44 -14.86 60.63
CA GLY A 8 18.66 -16.14 61.34
C GLY A 8 17.53 -16.50 62.30
N ASN A 9 17.05 -17.75 62.20
CA ASN A 9 15.96 -18.28 63.03
C ASN A 9 16.30 -18.48 64.51
N ASP A 10 17.51 -18.20 64.95
CA ASP A 10 18.04 -18.43 66.33
C ASP A 10 18.04 -17.15 67.18
N ARG A 11 17.57 -16.03 66.67
CA ARG A 11 17.50 -14.75 67.39
C ARG A 11 16.41 -14.78 68.46
N ARG A 12 16.80 -14.45 69.71
CA ARG A 12 15.91 -14.41 70.88
C ARG A 12 15.60 -12.97 71.35
N ILE A 13 15.89 -11.97 70.57
CA ILE A 13 15.64 -10.57 70.93
C ILE A 13 14.26 -10.17 70.36
N PRO A 14 13.38 -9.56 71.17
CA PRO A 14 12.08 -9.08 70.71
C PRO A 14 12.28 -7.85 69.83
N LEU A 15 12.41 -8.06 68.52
CA LEU A 15 12.60 -7.05 67.54
C LEU A 15 11.70 -7.35 66.35
N ILE A 16 11.24 -6.29 65.63
CA ILE A 16 10.57 -6.45 64.36
C ILE A 16 11.67 -6.42 63.27
N GLU A 17 11.82 -7.53 62.60
CA GLU A 17 12.73 -7.62 61.44
C GLU A 17 11.93 -7.76 60.16
N VAL A 18 12.32 -7.04 59.14
CA VAL A 18 11.67 -7.03 57.81
C VAL A 18 12.72 -7.36 56.76
N GLU A 19 12.50 -8.41 56.01
CA GLU A 19 13.34 -8.79 54.89
C GLU A 19 12.65 -8.45 53.59
N PHE A 20 13.37 -7.72 52.73
CA PHE A 20 12.92 -7.41 51.34
C PHE A 20 13.59 -8.37 50.37
N ASN A 21 12.85 -9.32 49.86
CA ASN A 21 13.34 -10.21 48.81
C ASN A 21 13.04 -9.60 47.43
N ASN A 22 14.07 -9.10 46.76
CA ASN A 22 13.97 -8.53 45.44
C ASN A 22 14.23 -9.53 44.28
N SER A 23 14.36 -10.83 44.59
CA SER A 23 14.67 -11.86 43.60
C SER A 23 13.60 -11.96 42.49
N MET A 24 12.36 -11.59 42.84
CA MET A 24 11.24 -11.53 41.89
C MET A 24 10.94 -10.10 41.37
N ALA A 25 11.74 -9.12 41.79
CA ALA A 25 11.57 -7.77 41.29
C ALA A 25 12.01 -7.70 39.84
N VAL A 26 11.14 -7.15 38.98
CA VAL A 26 11.47 -6.90 37.60
C VAL A 26 12.46 -5.74 37.56
N THR A 27 13.71 -6.03 37.17
CA THR A 27 14.74 -5.01 36.99
C THR A 27 14.56 -4.39 35.60
N GLY A 28 14.16 -3.14 35.56
CA GLY A 28 13.95 -2.37 34.36
C GLY A 28 12.48 -2.07 34.06
N THR A 29 12.26 -1.20 33.09
CA THR A 29 10.91 -0.90 32.60
C THR A 29 10.38 -2.12 31.85
N PRO A 30 9.23 -2.70 32.23
CA PRO A 30 8.67 -3.82 31.48
C PRO A 30 8.46 -3.41 30.03
N ALA A 31 9.01 -4.18 29.10
CA ALA A 31 8.77 -3.96 27.69
C ALA A 31 7.29 -4.19 27.40
N GLN A 32 6.54 -3.11 27.21
CA GLN A 32 5.15 -3.20 26.81
C GLN A 32 5.08 -3.63 25.35
N ARG A 33 4.40 -4.75 25.07
CA ARG A 33 4.13 -5.16 23.70
C ARG A 33 3.26 -4.11 23.04
N GLN A 34 3.74 -3.59 21.91
CA GLN A 34 2.98 -2.66 21.11
C GLN A 34 2.13 -3.44 20.12
N CYS A 35 0.82 -3.26 20.19
CA CYS A 35 -0.15 -3.84 19.28
C CYS A 35 -0.59 -2.76 18.29
N VAL A 36 -0.36 -2.99 17.01
CA VAL A 36 -0.67 -2.06 15.92
C VAL A 36 -1.77 -2.64 15.05
N LEU A 37 -2.73 -1.82 14.67
CA LEU A 37 -3.79 -2.17 13.73
C LEU A 37 -3.68 -1.29 12.47
N LEU A 38 -3.61 -1.93 11.31
CA LEU A 38 -3.65 -1.27 10.01
C LEU A 38 -5.02 -1.48 9.36
N PHE A 39 -5.61 -0.40 8.86
CA PHE A 39 -6.76 -0.42 7.97
C PHE A 39 -6.32 -0.20 6.53
N GLY A 40 -6.92 -0.89 5.57
CA GLY A 40 -6.66 -0.66 4.16
C GLY A 40 -7.57 -1.47 3.27
N GLN A 41 -7.64 -1.12 1.99
CA GLN A 41 -8.50 -1.82 1.04
C GLN A 41 -7.84 -3.08 0.52
N ALA A 42 -8.62 -4.17 0.44
CA ALA A 42 -8.27 -5.39 -0.28
C ALA A 42 -8.33 -5.16 -1.79
N ARG A 43 -7.64 -6.00 -2.54
CA ARG A 43 -7.86 -6.08 -3.99
C ARG A 43 -9.16 -6.81 -4.25
N MET A 44 -10.08 -6.16 -4.94
CA MET A 44 -11.36 -6.73 -5.29
C MET A 44 -11.34 -7.25 -6.73
N LYS A 45 -11.88 -8.44 -6.94
CA LYS A 45 -12.11 -9.04 -8.25
C LYS A 45 -13.56 -9.52 -8.31
N GLU A 46 -14.34 -8.98 -9.24
CA GLU A 46 -15.76 -9.37 -9.42
C GLU A 46 -16.58 -9.36 -8.12
N ASN A 47 -16.41 -8.32 -7.30
CA ASN A 47 -17.05 -8.13 -5.98
C ASN A 47 -16.60 -9.11 -4.87
N ALA A 48 -15.57 -9.90 -5.10
CA ALA A 48 -14.93 -10.73 -4.08
C ALA A 48 -13.48 -10.27 -3.82
N VAL A 49 -12.92 -10.69 -2.69
CA VAL A 49 -11.49 -10.47 -2.41
C VAL A 49 -10.65 -11.34 -3.36
N ASP A 50 -9.62 -10.75 -3.96
CA ASP A 50 -8.64 -11.49 -4.79
C ASP A 50 -7.61 -12.19 -3.88
N GLY A 51 -8.10 -13.10 -3.03
CA GLY A 51 -7.32 -13.84 -2.04
C GLY A 51 -8.21 -14.67 -1.12
N ALA A 52 -7.60 -15.30 -0.12
CA ALA A 52 -8.28 -16.17 0.84
C ALA A 52 -8.82 -15.42 2.09
N GLY A 53 -8.62 -14.11 2.18
CA GLY A 53 -8.96 -13.33 3.36
C GLY A 53 -10.41 -12.88 3.41
N VAL A 54 -10.84 -12.55 4.62
CA VAL A 54 -12.17 -12.01 4.91
C VAL A 54 -12.06 -10.49 5.09
N LEU A 55 -13.11 -9.76 4.70
CA LEU A 55 -13.22 -8.32 4.93
C LEU A 55 -13.72 -8.02 6.35
N ASP A 56 -13.35 -6.85 6.85
CA ASP A 56 -13.85 -6.27 8.11
C ASP A 56 -13.55 -7.08 9.39
N VAL A 57 -12.57 -7.98 9.33
CA VAL A 57 -12.14 -8.79 10.48
C VAL A 57 -10.64 -8.57 10.72
N PRO A 58 -10.23 -8.30 11.98
CA PRO A 58 -8.81 -8.15 12.31
C PRO A 58 -8.08 -9.50 12.22
N VAL A 59 -7.06 -9.55 11.42
CA VAL A 59 -6.20 -10.73 11.25
C VAL A 59 -4.80 -10.40 11.74
N ARG A 60 -4.22 -11.27 12.57
CA ARG A 60 -2.83 -11.12 12.99
C ARG A 60 -1.89 -11.44 11.84
N ILE A 61 -0.97 -10.53 11.57
CA ILE A 61 0.01 -10.65 10.50
C ILE A 61 1.40 -10.88 11.10
N THR A 62 2.08 -11.90 10.62
CA THR A 62 3.43 -12.26 11.06
C THR A 62 4.47 -12.10 9.96
N ARG A 63 4.05 -12.04 8.70
CA ARG A 63 4.93 -11.88 7.53
C ARG A 63 4.21 -11.08 6.43
N ALA A 64 4.94 -10.33 5.64
CA ALA A 64 4.39 -9.51 4.57
C ALA A 64 3.63 -10.33 3.50
N SER A 65 4.15 -11.52 3.13
CA SER A 65 3.50 -12.41 2.16
C SER A 65 2.11 -12.88 2.58
N GLN A 66 1.83 -12.97 3.89
CA GLN A 66 0.51 -13.35 4.39
C GLN A 66 -0.57 -12.34 3.96
N ALA A 67 -0.27 -11.05 3.98
CA ALA A 67 -1.21 -10.02 3.54
C ALA A 67 -1.52 -10.12 2.02
N THR A 68 -0.51 -10.47 1.21
CA THR A 68 -0.71 -10.67 -0.23
C THR A 68 -1.53 -11.92 -0.54
N GLU A 69 -1.35 -12.99 0.23
CA GLU A 69 -2.13 -14.24 0.09
C GLU A 69 -3.60 -14.04 0.50
N LEU A 70 -3.82 -13.24 1.55
CA LEU A 70 -5.17 -12.98 2.08
C LEU A 70 -5.94 -11.98 1.21
N TRP A 71 -5.33 -10.88 0.80
CA TRP A 71 -6.04 -9.73 0.24
C TRP A 71 -5.57 -9.31 -1.15
N GLY A 72 -4.72 -10.13 -1.78
CA GLY A 72 -4.22 -9.93 -3.14
C GLY A 72 -2.99 -9.04 -3.24
N ARG A 73 -2.16 -9.32 -4.23
CA ARG A 73 -0.98 -8.51 -4.56
C ARG A 73 -1.40 -7.14 -5.10
N GLY A 74 -0.68 -6.09 -4.70
CA GLY A 74 -0.99 -4.72 -5.10
C GLY A 74 -2.24 -4.15 -4.43
N SER A 75 -2.79 -4.82 -3.39
CA SER A 75 -3.81 -4.23 -2.52
C SER A 75 -3.19 -3.17 -1.62
N MET A 76 -4.00 -2.18 -1.23
CA MET A 76 -3.55 -1.14 -0.30
C MET A 76 -3.03 -1.74 1.00
N ILE A 77 -3.80 -2.65 1.60
CA ILE A 77 -3.44 -3.28 2.87
C ILE A 77 -2.14 -4.10 2.76
N ALA A 78 -1.91 -4.83 1.66
CA ALA A 78 -0.70 -5.62 1.47
C ALA A 78 0.55 -4.73 1.34
N LEU A 79 0.44 -3.59 0.64
CA LEU A 79 1.52 -2.61 0.54
C LEU A 79 1.83 -1.98 1.90
N MET A 80 0.80 -1.56 2.65
CA MET A 80 0.97 -1.00 4.00
C MET A 80 1.63 -1.99 4.96
N VAL A 81 1.21 -3.25 4.94
CA VAL A 81 1.80 -4.32 5.77
C VAL A 81 3.25 -4.57 5.39
N ALA A 82 3.59 -4.59 4.09
CA ALA A 82 4.95 -4.82 3.64
C ALA A 82 5.90 -3.71 4.11
N GLU A 83 5.51 -2.45 3.95
CA GLU A 83 6.29 -1.29 4.42
C GLU A 83 6.41 -1.26 5.95
N PHE A 84 5.31 -1.56 6.66
CA PHE A 84 5.34 -1.58 8.12
C PHE A 84 6.31 -2.64 8.67
N ILE A 85 6.24 -3.88 8.18
CA ILE A 85 7.11 -4.98 8.62
C ILE A 85 8.57 -4.72 8.26
N ALA A 86 8.85 -4.06 7.12
CA ALA A 86 10.20 -3.71 6.72
C ALA A 86 10.89 -2.75 7.71
N ILE A 87 10.11 -1.86 8.35
CA ILE A 87 10.60 -0.86 9.30
C ILE A 87 10.53 -1.36 10.74
N ASN A 88 9.46 -2.06 11.11
CA ASN A 88 9.18 -2.48 12.49
C ASN A 88 8.74 -3.96 12.56
N PRO A 89 9.69 -4.90 12.46
CA PRO A 89 9.38 -6.33 12.42
C PRO A 89 8.93 -6.91 13.77
N ASP A 90 9.25 -6.26 14.90
CA ASP A 90 9.02 -6.79 16.22
C ASP A 90 7.64 -6.43 16.83
N ALA A 91 6.90 -5.52 16.20
CA ALA A 91 5.58 -5.11 16.66
C ALA A 91 4.53 -6.19 16.40
N GLU A 92 3.61 -6.37 17.35
CA GLU A 92 2.45 -7.23 17.14
C GLU A 92 1.47 -6.54 16.19
N LEU A 93 1.41 -7.04 14.94
CA LEU A 93 0.66 -6.42 13.86
C LEU A 93 -0.67 -7.14 13.60
N TYR A 94 -1.73 -6.35 13.53
CA TYR A 94 -3.04 -6.76 13.03
C TYR A 94 -3.40 -5.91 11.80
N ALA A 95 -4.14 -6.50 10.88
CA ALA A 95 -4.64 -5.80 9.71
C ALA A 95 -6.13 -6.11 9.50
N ILE A 96 -6.89 -5.09 9.12
CA ILE A 96 -8.29 -5.20 8.70
C ILE A 96 -8.37 -4.74 7.26
N ALA A 97 -8.81 -5.63 6.39
CA ALA A 97 -9.04 -5.30 5.00
C ALA A 97 -10.49 -4.88 4.76
N GLN A 98 -10.66 -3.85 3.98
CA GLN A 98 -11.96 -3.29 3.59
C GLN A 98 -12.21 -3.52 2.11
N GLY A 99 -13.48 -3.60 1.73
CA GLY A 99 -13.88 -3.53 0.33
C GLY A 99 -13.73 -2.13 -0.25
N ASN A 100 -13.98 -1.99 -1.55
CA ASN A 100 -13.99 -0.68 -2.20
C ASN A 100 -15.15 0.18 -1.72
N GLY A 101 -14.94 1.49 -1.63
CA GLY A 101 -16.00 2.47 -1.44
C GLY A 101 -16.91 2.60 -2.66
N THR A 102 -17.96 3.41 -2.53
CA THR A 102 -18.92 3.65 -3.60
C THR A 102 -18.37 4.62 -4.66
N GLY A 103 -18.75 4.43 -5.92
CA GLY A 103 -18.36 5.28 -7.03
C GLY A 103 -17.31 4.65 -7.95
N GLN A 104 -16.81 5.47 -8.89
CA GLN A 104 -15.78 5.02 -9.83
C GLN A 104 -14.38 5.24 -9.27
N ALA A 105 -13.51 4.26 -9.46
CA ALA A 105 -12.09 4.42 -9.13
C ALA A 105 -11.47 5.62 -9.86
N THR A 106 -10.49 6.23 -9.22
CA THR A 106 -9.75 7.37 -9.79
C THR A 106 -8.99 6.93 -11.03
N ALA A 107 -9.09 7.72 -12.10
CA ALA A 107 -8.41 7.47 -13.36
C ALA A 107 -7.59 8.68 -13.80
N ALA A 108 -6.41 8.41 -14.35
CA ALA A 108 -5.56 9.38 -15.04
C ALA A 108 -5.42 9.00 -16.51
N ALA A 109 -5.05 9.93 -17.36
CA ALA A 109 -4.75 9.64 -18.74
C ALA A 109 -3.43 10.29 -19.17
N MET A 110 -2.62 9.53 -19.91
CA MET A 110 -1.41 10.01 -20.56
C MET A 110 -1.54 9.78 -22.05
N ASN A 111 -1.47 10.85 -22.82
CA ASN A 111 -1.55 10.79 -24.29
C ASN A 111 -0.17 11.01 -24.89
N LEU A 112 0.26 10.09 -25.73
CA LEU A 112 1.50 10.17 -26.50
C LEU A 112 1.14 10.39 -27.96
N THR A 113 1.67 11.45 -28.57
CA THR A 113 1.34 11.83 -29.96
C THR A 113 2.62 12.01 -30.78
N GLY A 114 2.64 11.44 -31.97
CA GLY A 114 3.74 11.60 -32.92
C GLY A 114 4.42 10.28 -33.26
N THR A 115 5.59 10.41 -33.88
CA THR A 115 6.48 9.29 -34.25
C THR A 115 7.88 9.61 -33.73
N VAL A 116 8.54 8.64 -33.13
CA VAL A 116 9.91 8.75 -32.65
C VAL A 116 10.85 9.02 -33.84
N THR A 117 11.55 10.13 -33.80
CA THR A 117 12.50 10.52 -34.86
C THR A 117 13.93 10.05 -34.58
N ARG A 118 14.25 9.85 -33.28
CA ARG A 118 15.54 9.37 -32.80
C ARG A 118 15.34 8.40 -31.65
N ASP A 119 16.16 7.34 -31.60
CA ASP A 119 16.14 6.36 -30.53
C ASP A 119 16.20 7.04 -29.15
N GLY A 120 15.33 6.61 -28.25
CA GLY A 120 15.21 7.15 -26.91
C GLY A 120 14.53 6.18 -25.97
N ILE A 121 14.22 6.64 -24.77
CA ILE A 121 13.53 5.87 -23.73
C ILE A 121 12.38 6.72 -23.19
N VAL A 122 11.21 6.12 -23.04
CA VAL A 122 10.09 6.72 -22.29
C VAL A 122 10.23 6.37 -20.82
N TYR A 123 10.28 7.37 -19.96
CA TYR A 123 10.34 7.23 -18.51
C TYR A 123 9.02 7.68 -17.90
N ALA A 124 8.19 6.72 -17.49
CA ALA A 124 6.91 7.00 -16.85
C ALA A 124 6.99 6.67 -15.36
N CYS A 125 6.61 7.63 -14.52
CA CYS A 125 6.43 7.44 -13.08
C CYS A 125 4.94 7.48 -12.77
N VAL A 126 4.43 6.41 -12.18
CA VAL A 126 3.02 6.30 -11.79
C VAL A 126 2.96 5.83 -10.34
N GLY A 127 2.34 6.63 -9.47
CA GLY A 127 2.17 6.27 -8.06
C GLY A 127 3.49 5.89 -7.36
N GLY A 128 4.60 6.58 -7.67
CA GLY A 128 5.92 6.31 -7.13
C GLY A 128 6.68 5.14 -7.81
N ARG A 129 6.06 4.43 -8.75
CA ARG A 129 6.71 3.35 -9.52
C ARG A 129 7.22 3.87 -10.85
N ARG A 130 8.47 3.51 -11.18
CA ARG A 130 9.12 3.93 -12.42
C ARG A 130 9.06 2.80 -13.45
N TYR A 131 8.51 3.13 -14.61
CA TYR A 131 8.46 2.26 -15.79
C TYR A 131 9.34 2.84 -16.90
N THR A 132 10.18 2.02 -17.48
CA THR A 132 11.11 2.41 -18.56
C THR A 132 10.80 1.61 -19.81
N LEU A 133 10.54 2.30 -20.91
CA LEU A 133 10.20 1.68 -22.18
C LEU A 133 11.14 2.17 -23.28
N PRO A 134 11.89 1.29 -23.98
CA PRO A 134 12.66 1.67 -25.15
C PRO A 134 11.76 2.18 -26.27
N ALA A 135 12.15 3.29 -26.85
CA ALA A 135 11.43 3.97 -27.96
C ALA A 135 12.36 4.09 -29.18
N PRO A 136 12.47 3.05 -29.99
CA PRO A 136 13.28 3.10 -31.21
C PRO A 136 12.67 4.04 -32.26
N LYS A 137 13.53 4.56 -33.12
CA LYS A 137 13.12 5.41 -34.24
C LYS A 137 12.03 4.76 -35.11
N GLY A 138 11.00 5.53 -35.47
CA GLY A 138 9.86 5.07 -36.25
C GLY A 138 8.67 4.59 -35.46
N LYS A 139 8.81 4.38 -34.14
CA LYS A 139 7.74 3.92 -33.29
C LYS A 139 6.70 5.02 -33.08
N LYS A 140 5.43 4.66 -33.16
CA LYS A 140 4.30 5.59 -33.06
C LYS A 140 3.78 5.73 -31.62
N GLY A 141 3.13 6.84 -31.34
CA GLY A 141 2.56 7.12 -29.99
C GLY A 141 1.63 6.02 -29.48
N LYS A 142 0.80 5.43 -30.35
CA LYS A 142 -0.09 4.33 -29.97
C LYS A 142 0.68 3.06 -29.60
N GLU A 143 1.69 2.70 -30.34
CA GLU A 143 2.52 1.52 -30.05
C GLU A 143 3.23 1.68 -28.69
N LEU A 144 3.73 2.88 -28.40
CA LEU A 144 4.34 3.20 -27.11
C LEU A 144 3.34 3.09 -25.96
N THR A 145 2.09 3.55 -26.14
CA THR A 145 1.07 3.41 -25.09
C THR A 145 0.61 1.98 -24.91
N ASP A 146 0.52 1.18 -25.96
CA ASP A 146 0.16 -0.24 -25.89
C ASP A 146 1.21 -1.03 -25.07
N GLU A 147 2.49 -0.82 -25.38
CA GLU A 147 3.58 -1.49 -24.67
C GLU A 147 3.73 -0.99 -23.23
N LEU A 148 3.53 0.31 -22.98
CA LEU A 148 3.57 0.86 -21.64
C LEU A 148 2.41 0.31 -20.78
N ALA A 149 1.21 0.16 -21.35
CA ALA A 149 0.09 -0.49 -20.69
C ALA A 149 0.42 -1.96 -20.34
N ALA A 150 1.02 -2.69 -21.27
CA ALA A 150 1.45 -4.07 -21.02
C ALA A 150 2.51 -4.15 -19.91
N LEU A 151 3.48 -3.25 -19.90
CA LEU A 151 4.54 -3.18 -18.90
C LEU A 151 3.97 -2.88 -17.49
N ILE A 152 3.04 -1.92 -17.40
CA ILE A 152 2.37 -1.58 -16.14
C ILE A 152 1.54 -2.76 -15.63
N ASN A 153 0.76 -3.41 -16.51
CA ASN A 153 -0.08 -4.54 -16.11
C ASN A 153 0.72 -5.82 -15.79
N ALA A 154 1.96 -5.92 -16.25
CA ALA A 154 2.87 -7.00 -15.88
C ALA A 154 3.40 -6.88 -14.43
N ASP A 155 3.28 -5.69 -13.82
CA ASP A 155 3.62 -5.49 -12.41
C ASP A 155 2.45 -5.91 -11.50
N PRO A 156 2.53 -7.07 -10.84
CA PRO A 156 1.42 -7.58 -10.02
C PRO A 156 1.19 -6.77 -8.74
N ASP A 157 2.21 -6.04 -8.30
CA ASP A 157 2.16 -5.22 -7.08
C ASP A 157 1.74 -3.76 -7.35
N ALA A 158 1.44 -3.42 -8.61
CA ALA A 158 0.93 -2.09 -8.94
C ALA A 158 -0.48 -1.88 -8.34
N PRO A 159 -0.71 -0.77 -7.61
CA PRO A 159 -2.02 -0.43 -7.06
C PRO A 159 -2.99 0.15 -8.10
N PHE A 160 -2.66 0.03 -9.37
CA PHE A 160 -3.44 0.52 -10.52
C PHE A 160 -3.37 -0.46 -11.68
N THR A 161 -4.22 -0.27 -12.65
CA THR A 161 -4.23 -0.96 -13.94
C THR A 161 -4.09 0.04 -15.06
N ALA A 162 -3.54 -0.38 -16.18
CA ALA A 162 -3.40 0.45 -17.38
C ALA A 162 -4.22 -0.11 -18.54
N SER A 163 -4.85 0.77 -19.29
CA SER A 163 -5.53 0.46 -20.54
C SER A 163 -5.00 1.37 -21.63
N SER A 164 -4.80 0.83 -22.82
CA SER A 164 -4.37 1.61 -23.97
C SER A 164 -5.47 1.69 -25.02
N GLY A 165 -5.46 2.79 -25.79
CA GLY A 165 -6.39 3.02 -26.87
C GLY A 165 -5.87 4.03 -27.88
N ALA A 166 -6.60 4.21 -28.97
CA ALA A 166 -6.33 5.30 -29.89
C ALA A 166 -6.66 6.64 -29.23
N GLY A 167 -5.75 7.60 -29.32
CA GLY A 167 -6.01 8.97 -28.88
C GLY A 167 -7.09 9.67 -29.73
N SER A 168 -7.74 10.66 -29.17
CA SER A 168 -8.79 11.42 -29.86
C SER A 168 -8.27 12.03 -31.18
N GLY A 169 -8.97 11.74 -32.28
CA GLY A 169 -8.60 12.22 -33.62
C GLY A 169 -7.41 11.49 -34.25
N ASP A 170 -7.11 10.26 -33.84
CA ASP A 170 -6.04 9.45 -34.46
C ASP A 170 -6.44 8.93 -35.84
N ASN A 171 -7.74 8.76 -36.12
CA ASN A 171 -8.30 8.28 -37.39
C ASN A 171 -7.63 7.01 -37.95
N GLY A 172 -7.12 6.15 -37.06
CA GLY A 172 -6.46 4.89 -37.41
C GLY A 172 -5.00 5.03 -37.87
N ALA A 173 -4.41 6.22 -37.79
CA ALA A 173 -3.01 6.45 -38.20
C ALA A 173 -1.98 5.85 -37.16
N GLY A 174 -2.44 5.59 -35.96
CA GLY A 174 -1.59 5.08 -34.85
C GLY A 174 -0.63 6.12 -34.29
N LEU A 175 -0.76 7.37 -34.70
CA LEU A 175 0.10 8.47 -34.27
C LEU A 175 -0.24 8.94 -32.87
N LYS A 176 -1.49 8.76 -32.45
CA LYS A 176 -1.98 9.19 -31.14
C LYS A 176 -2.37 7.98 -30.31
N GLY A 177 -1.65 7.76 -29.21
CA GLY A 177 -1.99 6.78 -28.22
C GLY A 177 -2.53 7.43 -26.95
N SER A 178 -3.53 6.81 -26.32
CA SER A 178 -4.06 7.19 -25.03
C SER A 178 -3.84 6.06 -24.06
N LEU A 179 -3.16 6.34 -22.97
CA LEU A 179 -2.94 5.43 -21.85
C LEU A 179 -3.85 5.86 -20.70
N GLY A 180 -4.85 5.07 -20.38
CA GLY A 180 -5.68 5.24 -19.18
C GLY A 180 -5.08 4.46 -18.01
N ILE A 181 -4.89 5.11 -16.88
CA ILE A 181 -4.39 4.50 -15.64
C ILE A 181 -5.50 4.59 -14.62
N THR A 182 -5.98 3.45 -14.14
CA THR A 182 -7.12 3.36 -13.22
C THR A 182 -6.67 2.72 -11.91
N ALA A 183 -6.95 3.36 -10.78
CA ALA A 183 -6.66 2.81 -9.46
C ALA A 183 -7.45 1.51 -9.21
N ARG A 184 -6.86 0.59 -8.44
CA ARG A 184 -7.52 -0.68 -8.05
C ARG A 184 -8.43 -0.53 -6.83
N PHE A 185 -8.31 0.56 -6.11
CA PHE A 185 -9.11 0.89 -4.92
C PHE A 185 -9.68 2.30 -5.02
N THR A 186 -10.57 2.65 -4.13
CA THR A 186 -11.37 3.87 -4.16
C THR A 186 -10.99 4.82 -3.03
N GLY A 187 -11.50 6.06 -3.07
CA GLY A 187 -11.30 7.04 -2.03
C GLY A 187 -10.08 7.95 -2.24
N GLU A 188 -9.75 8.72 -1.22
CA GLU A 188 -8.69 9.74 -1.27
C GLU A 188 -7.31 9.16 -1.63
N CYS A 189 -6.98 8.00 -1.07
CA CYS A 189 -5.70 7.35 -1.31
C CYS A 189 -5.60 6.68 -2.69
N SER A 190 -6.65 6.72 -3.51
CA SER A 190 -6.65 6.18 -4.87
C SER A 190 -6.07 7.12 -5.91
N VAL A 191 -5.70 8.34 -5.54
CA VAL A 191 -5.12 9.33 -6.45
C VAL A 191 -3.64 9.06 -6.61
N HIS A 192 -3.28 8.38 -7.71
CA HIS A 192 -1.88 8.13 -8.05
C HIS A 192 -1.37 9.23 -8.99
N ASP A 193 -0.24 9.83 -8.61
CA ASP A 193 0.42 10.83 -9.44
C ASP A 193 1.02 10.18 -10.69
N VAL A 194 0.91 10.88 -11.81
CA VAL A 194 1.42 10.43 -13.12
C VAL A 194 2.37 11.49 -13.65
N ARG A 195 3.63 11.12 -13.82
CA ARG A 195 4.67 12.02 -14.30
C ARG A 195 5.50 11.35 -15.39
N LEU A 196 6.07 12.14 -16.27
CA LEU A 196 7.16 11.74 -17.14
C LEU A 196 8.45 12.45 -16.75
N ASN A 197 9.58 11.77 -17.00
CA ASN A 197 10.91 12.36 -16.82
C ASN A 197 11.10 12.96 -15.42
N TYR A 198 10.83 12.15 -14.40
CA TYR A 198 10.88 12.61 -13.01
C TYR A 198 12.30 12.83 -12.50
N TYR A 199 13.27 12.06 -12.98
CA TYR A 199 14.66 12.16 -12.57
C TYR A 199 15.48 13.01 -13.53
N ASP A 200 16.53 13.63 -13.00
CA ASP A 200 17.46 14.42 -13.79
C ASP A 200 18.12 13.58 -14.90
N GLY A 201 18.25 14.16 -16.09
CA GLY A 201 18.76 13.50 -17.29
C GLY A 201 17.75 12.64 -18.05
N GLU A 202 16.51 12.49 -17.57
CA GLU A 202 15.43 11.84 -18.32
C GLU A 202 14.82 12.85 -19.32
N ALA A 203 14.53 12.39 -20.52
CA ALA A 203 13.90 13.21 -21.56
C ALA A 203 12.91 12.40 -22.40
N THR A 204 11.86 13.07 -22.86
CA THR A 204 10.91 12.48 -23.80
C THR A 204 11.61 12.21 -25.13
N PRO A 205 11.37 11.04 -25.77
CA PRO A 205 11.93 10.75 -27.09
C PRO A 205 11.56 11.82 -28.12
N GLU A 206 12.54 12.17 -28.95
CA GLU A 206 12.35 13.20 -29.98
C GLU A 206 11.23 12.79 -30.97
N GLY A 207 10.35 13.72 -31.29
CA GLY A 207 9.18 13.50 -32.16
C GLY A 207 7.92 13.05 -31.41
N ILE A 208 7.97 12.83 -30.09
CA ILE A 208 6.80 12.51 -29.27
C ILE A 208 6.39 13.72 -28.43
N GLN A 209 5.11 14.05 -28.54
CA GLN A 209 4.46 15.02 -27.65
C GLN A 209 3.64 14.30 -26.60
N VAL A 210 3.65 14.83 -25.37
CA VAL A 210 2.98 14.25 -24.23
C VAL A 210 1.96 15.22 -23.66
N ALA A 211 0.75 14.70 -23.37
CA ALA A 211 -0.26 15.41 -22.61
C ALA A 211 -0.75 14.51 -21.47
N ILE A 212 -0.69 15.00 -20.24
CA ILE A 212 -1.13 14.27 -19.04
C ILE A 212 -2.37 14.96 -18.50
N ALA A 213 -3.45 14.17 -18.34
CA ALA A 213 -4.61 14.55 -17.55
C ALA A 213 -4.45 13.97 -16.16
N TYR A 214 -4.23 14.86 -15.19
CA TYR A 214 -4.00 14.45 -13.81
C TYR A 214 -5.25 13.81 -13.19
N PRO A 215 -5.06 12.80 -12.33
CA PRO A 215 -6.17 12.13 -11.70
C PRO A 215 -6.92 13.07 -10.75
N LYS A 216 -8.23 12.88 -10.71
CA LYS A 216 -9.11 13.54 -9.74
C LYS A 216 -9.87 12.45 -9.01
N GLN A 217 -10.03 12.60 -7.71
CA GLN A 217 -10.85 11.70 -6.91
C GLN A 217 -12.29 11.65 -7.43
N LYS A 218 -12.83 10.44 -7.60
CA LYS A 218 -14.19 10.22 -8.09
C LYS A 218 -15.04 9.31 -7.21
N ALA A 219 -14.41 8.62 -6.27
CA ALA A 219 -15.08 7.67 -5.40
C ALA A 219 -14.92 8.08 -3.93
N ALA A 220 -15.92 7.74 -3.13
CA ALA A 220 -15.87 7.91 -1.69
C ALA A 220 -14.92 6.91 -1.03
N ASN A 221 -14.45 7.24 0.16
CA ASN A 221 -13.75 6.30 1.03
C ASN A 221 -14.67 5.11 1.38
N PRO A 222 -14.12 3.93 1.68
CA PRO A 222 -14.91 2.82 2.19
C PRO A 222 -15.60 3.16 3.52
N ASP A 223 -16.78 2.58 3.76
CA ASP A 223 -17.44 2.69 5.05
C ASP A 223 -16.68 1.84 6.09
N ILE A 224 -16.22 2.47 7.15
CA ILE A 224 -15.45 1.86 8.23
C ILE A 224 -16.32 1.23 9.32
N THR A 225 -17.63 1.43 9.32
CA THR A 225 -18.54 1.01 10.40
C THR A 225 -18.43 -0.47 10.73
N ARG A 226 -18.38 -1.32 9.69
CA ARG A 226 -18.24 -2.78 9.86
C ARG A 226 -16.86 -3.15 10.39
N SER A 227 -15.83 -2.53 9.89
CA SER A 227 -14.46 -2.77 10.32
C SER A 227 -14.23 -2.38 11.77
N VAL A 228 -14.82 -1.26 12.22
CA VAL A 228 -14.79 -0.82 13.62
C VAL A 228 -15.55 -1.79 14.51
N ALA A 229 -16.73 -2.25 14.10
CA ALA A 229 -17.48 -3.28 14.83
C ALA A 229 -16.70 -4.61 14.92
N GLY A 230 -15.93 -4.96 13.87
CA GLY A 230 -15.08 -6.14 13.83
C GLY A 230 -13.88 -6.11 14.77
N MET A 231 -13.44 -4.93 15.23
CA MET A 231 -12.32 -4.81 16.18
C MET A 231 -12.58 -5.51 17.53
N GLY A 232 -13.86 -5.60 17.92
CA GLY A 232 -14.25 -6.20 19.21
C GLY A 232 -13.66 -5.47 20.41
N ASP A 233 -13.41 -6.22 21.49
CA ASP A 233 -12.90 -5.67 22.76
C ASP A 233 -11.36 -5.64 22.86
N ARG A 234 -10.66 -5.91 21.73
CA ARG A 234 -9.20 -5.90 21.73
C ARG A 234 -8.66 -4.47 21.80
N GLN A 235 -7.73 -4.23 22.67
CA GLN A 235 -7.03 -2.96 22.77
C GLN A 235 -5.85 -2.91 21.78
N TYR A 236 -5.82 -1.87 20.96
CA TYR A 236 -4.71 -1.55 20.07
C TYR A 236 -4.02 -0.28 20.57
N ASN A 237 -2.68 -0.27 20.60
CA ASN A 237 -1.92 0.90 21.02
C ASN A 237 -1.86 1.96 19.90
N TYR A 238 -1.80 1.48 18.66
CA TYR A 238 -1.77 2.34 17.47
C TYR A 238 -2.76 1.83 16.44
N VAL A 239 -3.53 2.75 15.87
CA VAL A 239 -4.42 2.48 14.75
C VAL A 239 -4.00 3.38 13.59
N VAL A 240 -3.69 2.78 12.46
CA VAL A 240 -3.29 3.48 11.24
C VAL A 240 -4.38 3.33 10.19
N MET A 241 -4.94 4.45 9.78
CA MET A 241 -6.00 4.52 8.79
C MET A 241 -5.57 5.46 7.64
N PRO A 242 -5.72 5.04 6.37
CA PRO A 242 -5.32 5.86 5.23
C PRO A 242 -6.36 6.92 4.85
N TYR A 243 -7.54 6.89 5.44
CA TYR A 243 -8.62 7.84 5.15
C TYR A 243 -8.73 8.89 6.24
N LYS A 244 -9.12 10.09 5.84
CA LYS A 244 -9.62 11.12 6.72
C LYS A 244 -10.93 11.62 6.12
N ASP A 245 -12.01 11.44 6.82
CA ASP A 245 -13.29 12.04 6.50
C ASP A 245 -13.46 13.24 7.44
N ASP A 246 -13.83 14.40 6.88
CA ASP A 246 -14.13 15.60 7.64
C ASP A 246 -15.54 15.55 8.23
#